data_64cbf0f2aa2a97d1db06b3185e0d1a0c
#
_entry.id   64cbf0f2aa2a97d1db06b3185e0d1a0c
#
_cell.length_a   1.000
_cell.length_b   1.000
_cell.length_c   1.000
_cell.angle_alpha   90.00
_cell.angle_beta   90.00
_cell.angle_gamma   90.00
#
_symmetry.space_group_name_H-M   'P 1'
#
loop_
_entity.id
_entity.type
_entity.pdbx_description
1 polymer ?
#
loop_
_entity_poly.entity_id
_entity_poly.type
_entity_poly.pdbx_seq_one_letter_code
_entity_poly.pdbx_strand_id
1 'polypeptide(L)'
;TLGLANTEKDHLRAAYDAAYQEMGQLAHEMLDSEQKRLATRDPSGRQQAKWVPLPDLRRALREVVQYLDNLQRAPPASMSIFELKKMQRAMQFCLYTLIPPVRNNYAGLRFVTPEQETQGELEASSSPNYILVKDDGSMELVFNKYKIDGRSAAVDYDPEVDFRLDGPATRRLPLATNATLTKFGFAPAKLAGLLTGYRALQQALLGDRNPYDFVFFEIKKAGPVARMTDDGMSTRMGRITQNLVGQTLGAQMLRTITVSWFNDRDPTMDERETLAEWMMHNVQTQLGTYTKATGTKRKNTSLKGAGKRPRVTAKNLRI
;
A
#
# COMPACT_ATOMS: atom_id res chain seq x y z
N THR A 1 51.93 -11.82 5.75
CA THR A 1 51.84 -13.21 6.21
C THR A 1 52.04 -13.19 7.71
N LEU A 2 50.96 -13.42 8.49
CA LEU A 2 51.04 -13.62 9.93
C LEU A 2 51.88 -14.87 10.20
N GLY A 3 52.99 -14.71 10.87
CA GLY A 3 53.94 -15.80 11.21
C GLY A 3 53.41 -16.69 12.35
N LEU A 4 52.18 -17.23 12.17
CA LEU A 4 51.57 -18.17 13.11
C LEU A 4 52.25 -19.54 13.06
N ALA A 5 52.47 -20.17 14.21
CA ALA A 5 52.92 -21.55 14.27
C ALA A 5 51.91 -22.51 13.61
N ASN A 6 52.35 -23.65 13.10
CA ASN A 6 51.47 -24.58 12.38
C ASN A 6 50.29 -25.05 13.24
N THR A 7 50.52 -25.28 14.55
CA THR A 7 49.46 -25.62 15.51
C THR A 7 48.40 -24.53 15.67
N GLU A 8 48.77 -23.26 15.62
CA GLU A 8 47.79 -22.15 15.65
C GLU A 8 46.96 -22.05 14.37
N LYS A 9 47.59 -22.36 13.23
CA LYS A 9 46.85 -22.43 11.94
C LYS A 9 45.83 -23.56 11.93
N ASP A 10 46.21 -24.71 12.48
CA ASP A 10 45.31 -25.87 12.56
C ASP A 10 44.13 -25.60 13.53
N HIS A 11 44.38 -24.96 14.66
CA HIS A 11 43.30 -24.52 15.56
C HIS A 11 42.37 -23.50 14.93
N LEU A 12 42.90 -22.50 14.23
CA LEU A 12 42.08 -21.51 13.50
C LEU A 12 41.26 -22.14 12.41
N ARG A 13 41.83 -23.10 11.68
CA ARG A 13 41.12 -23.84 10.64
C ARG A 13 39.97 -24.68 11.20
N ALA A 14 40.22 -25.42 12.28
CA ALA A 14 39.20 -26.19 12.97
C ALA A 14 38.08 -25.30 13.53
N ALA A 15 38.39 -24.15 14.10
CA ALA A 15 37.40 -23.17 14.57
C ALA A 15 36.59 -22.59 13.43
N TYR A 16 37.23 -22.28 12.29
CA TYR A 16 36.54 -21.80 11.07
C TYR A 16 35.59 -22.85 10.52
N ASP A 17 36.06 -24.11 10.40
CA ASP A 17 35.25 -25.21 9.88
C ASP A 17 34.04 -25.50 10.77
N ALA A 18 34.21 -25.44 12.09
CA ALA A 18 33.12 -25.59 13.05
C ALA A 18 32.09 -24.45 12.96
N ALA A 19 32.55 -23.21 12.87
CA ALA A 19 31.68 -22.05 12.68
C ALA A 19 30.91 -22.11 11.33
N TYR A 20 31.58 -22.56 10.27
CA TYR A 20 30.94 -22.75 8.96
C TYR A 20 29.85 -23.83 8.97
N GLN A 21 30.11 -24.96 9.66
CA GLN A 21 29.11 -26.01 9.84
C GLN A 21 27.91 -25.54 10.67
N GLU A 22 28.16 -24.81 11.76
CA GLU A 22 27.09 -24.22 12.59
C GLU A 22 26.21 -23.25 11.78
N MET A 23 26.82 -22.36 10.99
CA MET A 23 26.07 -21.47 10.09
C MET A 23 25.26 -22.26 9.07
N GLY A 24 25.80 -23.34 8.52
CA GLY A 24 25.08 -24.22 7.60
C GLY A 24 23.85 -24.89 8.24
N GLN A 25 23.99 -25.36 9.47
CA GLN A 25 22.87 -25.93 10.23
C GLN A 25 21.78 -24.89 10.52
N LEU A 26 22.16 -23.70 11.00
CA LEU A 26 21.23 -22.60 11.25
C LEU A 26 20.50 -22.19 9.98
N ALA A 27 21.20 -22.10 8.85
CA ALA A 27 20.56 -21.79 7.56
C ALA A 27 19.54 -22.87 7.16
N HIS A 28 19.84 -24.14 7.38
CA HIS A 28 18.93 -25.25 7.10
C HIS A 28 17.69 -25.22 7.99
N GLU A 29 17.86 -25.00 9.29
CA GLU A 29 16.75 -24.86 10.24
C GLU A 29 15.85 -23.67 9.89
N MET A 30 16.45 -22.54 9.47
CA MET A 30 15.69 -21.37 9.01
C MET A 30 14.90 -21.68 7.74
N LEU A 31 15.47 -22.41 6.77
CA LEU A 31 14.76 -22.81 5.54
C LEU A 31 13.61 -23.77 5.85
N ASP A 32 13.82 -24.76 6.69
CA ASP A 32 12.78 -25.71 7.11
C ASP A 32 11.65 -25.02 7.86
N SER A 33 11.99 -24.11 8.77
CA SER A 33 11.03 -23.28 9.50
C SER A 33 10.19 -22.41 8.56
N GLU A 34 10.84 -21.79 7.57
CA GLU A 34 10.17 -20.97 6.57
C GLU A 34 9.28 -21.82 5.66
N GLN A 35 9.71 -23.00 5.22
CA GLN A 35 8.89 -23.93 4.44
C GLN A 35 7.66 -24.39 5.22
N LYS A 36 7.81 -24.77 6.49
CA LYS A 36 6.68 -25.09 7.38
C LYS A 36 5.72 -23.89 7.52
N ARG A 37 6.25 -22.69 7.70
CA ARG A 37 5.46 -21.46 7.79
C ARG A 37 4.71 -21.17 6.49
N LEU A 38 5.32 -21.41 5.34
CA LEU A 38 4.68 -21.25 4.03
C LEU A 38 3.57 -22.30 3.83
N ALA A 39 3.80 -23.52 4.22
CA ALA A 39 2.81 -24.61 4.14
C ALA A 39 1.58 -24.34 5.03
N THR A 40 1.80 -23.83 6.25
CA THR A 40 0.71 -23.47 7.19
C THR A 40 0.11 -22.09 6.91
N ARG A 41 0.73 -21.29 6.03
CA ARG A 41 0.37 -19.90 5.77
C ARG A 41 0.36 -19.02 7.02
N ASP A 42 1.14 -19.37 8.04
CA ASP A 42 1.24 -18.58 9.25
C ASP A 42 1.94 -17.23 8.99
N PRO A 43 1.45 -16.14 9.58
CA PRO A 43 2.17 -14.88 9.54
C PRO A 43 3.52 -15.01 10.25
N SER A 44 4.57 -14.34 9.73
CA SER A 44 5.84 -14.23 10.45
C SER A 44 5.64 -13.51 11.80
N GLY A 45 6.55 -13.71 12.77
CA GLY A 45 6.48 -13.02 14.06
C GLY A 45 6.36 -11.49 13.90
N ARG A 46 7.08 -10.90 12.93
CA ARG A 46 6.98 -9.48 12.59
C ARG A 46 5.60 -9.09 12.05
N GLN A 47 4.99 -9.96 11.24
CA GLN A 47 3.63 -9.72 10.73
C GLN A 47 2.58 -9.87 11.85
N GLN A 48 2.75 -10.88 12.73
CA GLN A 48 1.87 -11.09 13.88
C GLN A 48 1.87 -9.89 14.82
N ALA A 49 3.04 -9.36 15.14
CA ALA A 49 3.18 -8.19 16.01
C ALA A 49 2.52 -6.93 15.45
N LYS A 50 2.40 -6.83 14.12
CA LYS A 50 1.78 -5.69 13.42
C LYS A 50 0.36 -5.99 12.92
N TRP A 51 -0.19 -7.15 13.20
CA TRP A 51 -1.48 -7.54 12.64
C TRP A 51 -2.62 -6.70 13.22
N VAL A 52 -3.41 -6.12 12.32
CA VAL A 52 -4.65 -5.43 12.66
C VAL A 52 -5.78 -6.11 11.89
N PRO A 53 -6.87 -6.55 12.56
CA PRO A 53 -8.02 -7.10 11.86
C PRO A 53 -8.61 -6.09 10.86
N LEU A 54 -8.97 -6.54 9.66
CA LEU A 54 -9.55 -5.65 8.65
C LEU A 54 -10.81 -4.91 9.12
N PRO A 55 -11.71 -5.50 9.94
CA PRO A 55 -12.84 -4.76 10.51
C PRO A 55 -12.43 -3.53 11.34
N ASP A 56 -11.28 -3.57 12.02
CA ASP A 56 -10.77 -2.42 12.79
C ASP A 56 -10.26 -1.31 11.84
N LEU A 57 -9.55 -1.69 10.77
CA LEU A 57 -9.17 -0.76 9.70
C LEU A 57 -10.38 -0.11 9.04
N ARG A 58 -11.44 -0.87 8.80
CA ARG A 58 -12.69 -0.37 8.22
C ARG A 58 -13.46 0.55 9.16
N ARG A 59 -13.41 0.31 10.46
CA ARG A 59 -13.97 1.25 11.43
C ARG A 59 -13.25 2.58 11.37
N ALA A 60 -11.90 2.56 11.40
CA ALA A 60 -11.10 3.77 11.23
C ALA A 60 -11.39 4.47 9.89
N LEU A 61 -11.56 3.70 8.81
CA LEU A 61 -11.92 4.23 7.49
C LEU A 61 -13.26 4.99 7.52
N ARG A 62 -14.30 4.44 8.14
CA ARG A 62 -15.60 5.14 8.25
C ARG A 62 -15.47 6.50 8.94
N GLU A 63 -14.69 6.56 10.02
CA GLU A 63 -14.45 7.81 10.74
C GLU A 63 -13.65 8.82 9.91
N VAL A 64 -12.65 8.34 9.15
CA VAL A 64 -11.87 9.17 8.20
C VAL A 64 -12.74 9.69 7.07
N VAL A 65 -13.58 8.85 6.47
CA VAL A 65 -14.52 9.25 5.40
C VAL A 65 -15.51 10.29 5.93
N GLN A 66 -16.09 10.07 7.10
CA GLN A 66 -17.00 11.04 7.71
C GLN A 66 -16.30 12.40 7.98
N TYR A 67 -15.05 12.36 8.44
CA TYR A 67 -14.24 13.56 8.60
C TYR A 67 -14.03 14.30 7.27
N LEU A 68 -13.70 13.58 6.19
CA LEU A 68 -13.53 14.16 4.86
C LEU A 68 -14.83 14.74 4.30
N ASP A 69 -15.94 14.03 4.45
CA ASP A 69 -17.27 14.52 4.03
C ASP A 69 -17.65 15.82 4.75
N ASN A 70 -17.33 15.94 6.03
CA ASN A 70 -17.57 17.16 6.79
C ASN A 70 -16.69 18.30 6.33
N LEU A 71 -15.41 18.04 6.04
CA LEU A 71 -14.51 19.05 5.49
C LEU A 71 -14.95 19.54 4.13
N GLN A 72 -15.40 18.66 3.24
CA GLN A 72 -15.83 19.03 1.88
C GLN A 72 -17.12 19.84 1.85
N ARG A 73 -17.91 19.85 2.93
CA ARG A 73 -19.08 20.72 3.08
C ARG A 73 -18.73 22.15 3.45
N ALA A 74 -17.53 22.38 3.99
CA ALA A 74 -17.09 23.72 4.34
C ALA A 74 -16.70 24.50 3.06
N PRO A 75 -17.00 25.79 2.98
CA PRO A 75 -16.57 26.62 1.84
C PRO A 75 -15.05 26.59 1.70
N PRO A 76 -14.49 26.40 0.49
CA PRO A 76 -13.03 26.40 0.29
C PRO A 76 -12.33 27.64 0.83
N ALA A 77 -12.96 28.82 0.77
CA ALA A 77 -12.42 30.09 1.29
C ALA A 77 -12.23 30.11 2.83
N SER A 78 -12.89 29.20 3.56
CA SER A 78 -12.71 29.06 5.01
C SER A 78 -11.62 28.06 5.40
N MET A 79 -11.02 27.38 4.43
CA MET A 79 -10.06 26.31 4.65
C MET A 79 -8.62 26.84 4.64
N SER A 80 -7.79 26.25 5.45
CA SER A 80 -6.37 26.58 5.58
C SER A 80 -5.47 25.52 4.94
N ILE A 81 -4.22 25.90 4.67
CA ILE A 81 -3.16 24.96 4.26
C ILE A 81 -2.98 23.80 5.28
N PHE A 82 -3.26 24.07 6.55
CA PHE A 82 -3.18 23.03 7.58
C PHE A 82 -4.29 21.97 7.41
N GLU A 83 -5.50 22.40 7.05
CA GLU A 83 -6.61 21.50 6.74
C GLU A 83 -6.37 20.73 5.46
N LEU A 84 -5.80 21.36 4.43
CA LEU A 84 -5.37 20.68 3.22
C LEU A 84 -4.35 19.56 3.53
N LYS A 85 -3.37 19.82 4.40
CA LYS A 85 -2.41 18.78 4.84
C LYS A 85 -3.09 17.62 5.56
N LYS A 86 -4.08 17.88 6.40
CA LYS A 86 -4.86 16.84 7.07
C LYS A 86 -5.69 16.02 6.06
N MET A 87 -6.34 16.72 5.14
CA MET A 87 -7.12 16.11 4.08
C MET A 87 -6.24 15.22 3.19
N GLN A 88 -5.05 15.67 2.82
CA GLN A 88 -4.07 14.88 2.07
C GLN A 88 -3.71 13.56 2.78
N ARG A 89 -3.56 13.59 4.11
CA ARG A 89 -3.26 12.38 4.91
C ARG A 89 -4.46 11.44 4.95
N ALA A 90 -5.64 11.99 5.16
CA ALA A 90 -6.88 11.23 5.13
C ALA A 90 -7.10 10.58 3.75
N MET A 91 -6.87 11.33 2.66
CA MET A 91 -6.93 10.81 1.30
C MET A 91 -5.91 9.69 1.04
N GLN A 92 -4.70 9.81 1.58
CA GLN A 92 -3.71 8.74 1.50
C GLN A 92 -4.23 7.46 2.15
N PHE A 93 -4.83 7.54 3.34
CA PHE A 93 -5.43 6.37 3.99
C PHE A 93 -6.59 5.80 3.18
N CYS A 94 -7.45 6.66 2.62
CA CYS A 94 -8.57 6.25 1.77
C CYS A 94 -8.11 5.48 0.53
N LEU A 95 -7.03 5.90 -0.15
CA LEU A 95 -6.46 5.19 -1.30
C LEU A 95 -5.99 3.78 -0.98
N TYR A 96 -5.56 3.52 0.25
CA TYR A 96 -5.13 2.18 0.67
C TYR A 96 -6.25 1.34 1.30
N THR A 97 -7.47 1.89 1.45
CA THR A 97 -8.53 1.20 2.20
C THR A 97 -9.91 1.23 1.54
N LEU A 98 -10.23 2.25 0.73
CA LEU A 98 -11.47 2.28 -0.08
C LEU A 98 -11.36 1.45 -1.36
N ILE A 99 -10.16 1.20 -1.82
CA ILE A 99 -9.86 0.29 -2.92
C ILE A 99 -8.82 -0.74 -2.47
N PRO A 100 -8.67 -1.86 -3.18
CA PRO A 100 -7.62 -2.82 -2.88
C PRO A 100 -6.24 -2.14 -2.91
N PRO A 101 -5.42 -2.32 -1.84
CA PRO A 101 -4.17 -1.58 -1.73
C PRO A 101 -3.14 -2.04 -2.76
N VAL A 102 -2.59 -1.11 -3.53
CA VAL A 102 -1.39 -1.35 -4.35
C VAL A 102 -0.12 -1.11 -3.52
N ARG A 103 1.04 -1.42 -4.08
CA ARG A 103 2.33 -1.07 -3.46
C ARG A 103 2.54 0.46 -3.46
N ASN A 104 3.77 0.94 -3.35
CA ASN A 104 4.09 2.38 -3.26
C ASN A 104 3.88 3.18 -4.56
N ASN A 105 2.93 2.79 -5.39
CA ASN A 105 2.72 3.40 -6.71
C ASN A 105 1.96 4.72 -6.67
N TYR A 106 1.58 5.19 -5.48
CA TYR A 106 0.79 6.42 -5.32
C TYR A 106 1.62 7.68 -5.06
N ALA A 107 2.91 7.57 -4.79
CA ALA A 107 3.73 8.70 -4.34
C ALA A 107 3.82 9.84 -5.37
N GLY A 108 3.82 9.51 -6.64
CA GLY A 108 3.89 10.51 -7.70
C GLY A 108 2.59 10.76 -8.43
N LEU A 109 1.44 10.29 -7.92
CA LEU A 109 0.16 10.50 -8.58
C LEU A 109 -0.10 11.99 -8.81
N ARG A 110 -0.67 12.28 -9.98
CA ARG A 110 -1.18 13.60 -10.35
C ARG A 110 -2.56 13.46 -10.99
N PHE A 111 -3.34 14.51 -10.97
CA PHE A 111 -4.54 14.58 -11.79
C PHE A 111 -4.17 14.97 -13.22
N VAL A 112 -4.79 14.33 -14.20
CA VAL A 112 -4.52 14.52 -15.63
C VAL A 112 -5.87 14.63 -16.35
N THR A 113 -5.98 15.56 -17.31
CA THR A 113 -7.15 15.63 -18.20
C THR A 113 -6.92 14.79 -19.47
N PRO A 114 -7.97 14.49 -20.24
CA PRO A 114 -7.81 13.76 -21.52
C PRO A 114 -6.89 14.48 -22.52
N GLU A 115 -6.91 15.81 -22.56
CA GLU A 115 -6.03 16.60 -23.42
C GLU A 115 -4.56 16.43 -23.02
N GLN A 116 -4.25 16.52 -21.72
CA GLN A 116 -2.89 16.33 -21.21
C GLN A 116 -2.39 14.90 -21.44
N GLU A 117 -3.27 13.89 -21.33
CA GLU A 117 -2.93 12.51 -21.64
C GLU A 117 -2.53 12.35 -23.12
N THR A 118 -3.28 12.99 -24.03
CA THR A 118 -3.07 12.90 -25.47
C THR A 118 -1.84 13.67 -25.94
N GLN A 119 -1.53 14.81 -25.31
CA GLN A 119 -0.41 15.67 -25.70
C GLN A 119 0.97 15.16 -25.27
N GLY A 120 1.03 14.01 -24.58
CA GLY A 120 2.31 13.44 -24.11
C GLY A 120 3.00 14.27 -23.02
N GLU A 121 2.33 15.26 -22.42
CA GLU A 121 2.84 16.06 -21.29
C GLU A 121 3.25 15.21 -20.08
N LEU A 122 2.92 13.91 -20.15
CA LEU A 122 3.28 12.91 -19.14
C LEU A 122 4.78 12.67 -19.05
N GLU A 123 5.54 12.90 -20.14
CA GLU A 123 6.99 12.69 -20.17
C GLU A 123 7.78 13.74 -19.35
N ALA A 124 7.27 14.96 -19.27
CA ALA A 124 7.92 16.04 -18.54
C ALA A 124 7.81 15.89 -17.01
N SER A 125 6.84 15.12 -16.53
CA SER A 125 6.73 14.81 -15.11
C SER A 125 7.31 13.44 -14.83
N SER A 126 8.19 13.34 -13.85
CA SER A 126 8.82 12.09 -13.41
C SER A 126 7.83 11.05 -12.82
N SER A 127 6.51 11.22 -13.01
CA SER A 127 5.48 10.32 -12.51
C SER A 127 4.70 9.67 -13.64
N PRO A 128 4.93 8.39 -13.90
CA PRO A 128 4.22 7.66 -14.94
C PRO A 128 2.79 7.26 -14.56
N ASN A 129 2.41 7.36 -13.28
CA ASN A 129 1.09 6.97 -12.77
C ASN A 129 0.26 8.22 -12.46
N TYR A 130 -1.03 8.20 -12.81
CA TYR A 130 -1.90 9.36 -12.66
C TYR A 130 -3.36 8.96 -12.41
N ILE A 131 -4.17 9.96 -12.08
CA ILE A 131 -5.63 9.89 -12.03
C ILE A 131 -6.14 10.65 -13.25
N LEU A 132 -6.69 9.94 -14.22
CA LEU A 132 -7.38 10.56 -15.35
C LEU A 132 -8.72 11.09 -14.86
N VAL A 133 -8.96 12.37 -15.06
CA VAL A 133 -10.25 13.03 -14.76
C VAL A 133 -10.91 13.36 -16.08
N LYS A 134 -11.96 12.63 -16.41
CA LYS A 134 -12.69 12.80 -17.68
C LYS A 134 -13.64 13.99 -17.64
N ASP A 135 -14.13 14.42 -18.80
CA ASP A 135 -15.01 15.59 -18.94
C ASP A 135 -16.35 15.42 -18.21
N ASP A 136 -16.83 14.17 -18.09
CA ASP A 136 -18.03 13.82 -17.33
C ASP A 136 -17.79 13.78 -15.79
N GLY A 137 -16.58 14.10 -15.35
CA GLY A 137 -16.16 14.04 -13.95
C GLY A 137 -15.83 12.64 -13.44
N SER A 138 -15.96 11.60 -14.24
CA SER A 138 -15.52 10.25 -13.87
C SER A 138 -13.99 10.18 -13.79
N MET A 139 -13.48 9.24 -12.98
CA MET A 139 -12.05 9.12 -12.73
C MET A 139 -11.55 7.70 -12.94
N GLU A 140 -10.32 7.57 -13.43
CA GLU A 140 -9.59 6.32 -13.56
C GLU A 140 -8.21 6.44 -12.91
N LEU A 141 -7.79 5.42 -12.17
CA LEU A 141 -6.37 5.26 -11.80
C LEU A 141 -5.65 4.61 -12.97
N VAL A 142 -4.63 5.28 -13.48
CA VAL A 142 -3.81 4.81 -14.59
C VAL A 142 -2.41 4.51 -14.08
N PHE A 143 -1.98 3.27 -14.27
CA PHE A 143 -0.65 2.79 -13.88
C PHE A 143 0.11 2.37 -15.13
N ASN A 144 1.09 3.18 -15.53
CA ASN A 144 2.02 2.88 -16.62
C ASN A 144 3.29 2.21 -16.10
N LYS A 145 3.62 2.41 -14.83
CA LYS A 145 4.76 1.80 -14.17
C LYS A 145 4.36 1.24 -12.81
N TYR A 146 4.47 -0.04 -12.65
CA TYR A 146 4.31 -0.72 -11.37
C TYR A 146 5.45 -1.71 -11.17
N LYS A 147 5.86 -1.90 -9.93
CA LYS A 147 6.96 -2.78 -9.59
C LYS A 147 6.52 -4.23 -9.78
N ILE A 148 6.96 -4.85 -10.86
CA ILE A 148 7.00 -6.31 -10.96
C ILE A 148 8.15 -6.75 -10.05
N ASP A 149 7.93 -7.75 -9.21
CA ASP A 149 9.02 -8.26 -8.35
C ASP A 149 10.19 -8.67 -9.24
N GLY A 150 11.35 -8.04 -9.03
CA GLY A 150 12.58 -8.33 -9.78
C GLY A 150 13.14 -9.75 -9.59
N ARG A 151 12.39 -10.62 -8.93
CA ARG A 151 12.66 -12.06 -8.84
C ARG A 151 12.22 -12.83 -10.09
N SER A 152 11.37 -12.27 -10.92
CA SER A 152 10.95 -12.90 -12.17
C SER A 152 12.02 -12.87 -13.28
N ALA A 153 13.12 -12.15 -13.09
CA ALA A 153 14.25 -12.21 -14.02
C ALA A 153 15.15 -13.46 -13.85
N ALA A 154 14.92 -14.27 -12.84
CA ALA A 154 15.78 -15.42 -12.51
C ALA A 154 15.05 -16.76 -12.39
N VAL A 155 13.75 -16.81 -12.59
CA VAL A 155 12.96 -18.04 -12.59
C VAL A 155 12.24 -18.12 -13.92
N ASP A 156 12.39 -19.21 -14.62
CA ASP A 156 11.84 -19.50 -15.93
C ASP A 156 10.52 -18.76 -16.23
N TYR A 157 10.65 -17.73 -17.03
CA TYR A 157 9.54 -16.95 -17.54
C TYR A 157 8.76 -17.83 -18.52
N ASP A 158 7.55 -18.21 -18.16
CA ASP A 158 6.64 -18.91 -19.05
C ASP A 158 5.67 -17.86 -19.65
N PRO A 159 5.89 -17.45 -20.91
CA PRO A 159 5.04 -16.45 -21.56
C PRO A 159 3.59 -16.90 -21.73
N GLU A 160 3.30 -18.22 -21.74
CA GLU A 160 1.93 -18.73 -21.85
C GLU A 160 1.16 -18.64 -20.53
N VAL A 161 1.86 -18.71 -19.41
CA VAL A 161 1.24 -18.59 -18.07
C VAL A 161 1.24 -17.14 -17.59
N ASP A 162 2.22 -16.35 -18.00
CA ASP A 162 2.41 -14.96 -17.58
C ASP A 162 2.08 -13.95 -18.69
N PHE A 163 1.14 -14.28 -19.58
CA PHE A 163 0.74 -13.41 -20.69
C PHE A 163 0.34 -11.98 -20.27
N ARG A 164 0.14 -11.71 -18.98
CA ARG A 164 -0.13 -10.39 -18.40
C ARG A 164 1.14 -9.64 -17.98
N LEU A 165 2.32 -10.22 -18.20
CA LEU A 165 3.63 -9.63 -17.88
C LEU A 165 4.36 -9.10 -19.10
N ASP A 166 3.79 -9.22 -20.30
CA ASP A 166 4.35 -8.70 -21.53
C ASP A 166 4.34 -7.17 -21.53
N GLY A 167 5.44 -6.62 -21.07
CA GLY A 167 5.72 -5.20 -21.12
C GLY A 167 4.89 -4.35 -20.15
N PRO A 168 5.10 -3.04 -20.15
CA PRO A 168 4.35 -2.10 -19.31
C PRO A 168 2.95 -1.87 -19.90
N ALA A 169 2.09 -2.90 -19.83
CA ALA A 169 0.70 -2.72 -20.18
C ALA A 169 0.09 -1.72 -19.20
N THR A 170 -0.28 -0.56 -19.70
CA THR A 170 -1.04 0.44 -18.95
C THR A 170 -2.25 -0.21 -18.30
N ARG A 171 -2.37 -0.10 -16.99
CA ARG A 171 -3.53 -0.56 -16.23
C ARG A 171 -4.44 0.60 -15.94
N ARG A 172 -5.71 0.47 -16.33
CA ARG A 172 -6.77 1.47 -16.08
C ARG A 172 -7.80 0.88 -15.13
N LEU A 173 -7.96 1.49 -13.98
CA LEU A 173 -8.90 1.07 -12.94
C LEU A 173 -9.95 2.17 -12.76
N PRO A 174 -11.17 1.97 -13.27
CA PRO A 174 -12.22 2.97 -13.15
C PRO A 174 -12.67 3.11 -11.71
N LEU A 175 -12.67 4.33 -11.17
CA LEU A 175 -13.16 4.65 -9.83
C LEU A 175 -14.70 4.74 -9.83
N ALA A 176 -15.33 3.69 -10.31
CA ALA A 176 -16.80 3.54 -10.39
C ALA A 176 -17.27 2.39 -9.47
N THR A 177 -18.58 2.26 -9.33
CA THR A 177 -19.16 1.14 -8.59
C THR A 177 -18.80 -0.18 -9.26
N ASN A 178 -18.21 -1.08 -8.50
CA ASN A 178 -17.86 -2.43 -8.91
C ASN A 178 -18.52 -3.42 -7.95
N ALA A 179 -19.35 -4.31 -8.46
CA ALA A 179 -20.14 -5.23 -7.65
C ALA A 179 -19.27 -6.16 -6.79
N THR A 180 -18.22 -6.74 -7.38
CA THR A 180 -17.27 -7.61 -6.68
C THR A 180 -16.57 -6.85 -5.54
N LEU A 181 -16.02 -5.69 -5.83
CA LEU A 181 -15.35 -4.88 -4.81
C LEU A 181 -16.29 -4.44 -3.70
N THR A 182 -17.52 -4.06 -4.05
CA THR A 182 -18.55 -3.63 -3.08
C THR A 182 -18.95 -4.79 -2.16
N LYS A 183 -19.12 -6.01 -2.69
CA LYS A 183 -19.35 -7.23 -1.90
C LYS A 183 -18.29 -7.42 -0.82
N PHE A 184 -17.05 -7.11 -1.12
CA PHE A 184 -15.93 -7.17 -0.17
C PHE A 184 -15.66 -5.85 0.55
N GLY A 185 -16.59 -4.90 0.49
CA GLY A 185 -16.60 -3.66 1.27
C GLY A 185 -15.57 -2.61 0.81
N PHE A 186 -15.17 -2.65 -0.44
CA PHE A 186 -14.47 -1.55 -1.11
C PHE A 186 -15.49 -0.60 -1.76
N ALA A 187 -15.10 0.65 -1.97
CA ALA A 187 -15.99 1.69 -2.50
C ALA A 187 -15.24 2.64 -3.44
N PRO A 188 -14.87 2.20 -4.66
CA PRO A 188 -14.12 3.04 -5.60
C PRO A 188 -14.86 4.35 -5.96
N ALA A 189 -16.19 4.29 -6.18
CA ALA A 189 -16.99 5.47 -6.47
C ALA A 189 -16.98 6.51 -5.33
N LYS A 190 -16.94 6.04 -4.06
CA LYS A 190 -16.79 6.94 -2.91
C LYS A 190 -15.42 7.62 -2.91
N LEU A 191 -14.36 6.88 -3.28
CA LEU A 191 -13.03 7.45 -3.43
C LEU A 191 -13.01 8.54 -4.51
N ALA A 192 -13.65 8.32 -5.68
CA ALA A 192 -13.76 9.34 -6.73
C ALA A 192 -14.40 10.63 -6.21
N GLY A 193 -15.54 10.54 -5.52
CA GLY A 193 -16.19 11.71 -4.94
C GLY A 193 -15.30 12.47 -3.95
N LEU A 194 -14.55 11.76 -3.10
CA LEU A 194 -13.60 12.37 -2.17
C LEU A 194 -12.43 13.04 -2.90
N LEU A 195 -11.92 12.43 -3.98
CA LEU A 195 -10.84 12.99 -4.81
C LEU A 195 -11.29 14.26 -5.53
N THR A 196 -12.54 14.32 -6.03
CA THR A 196 -13.10 15.52 -6.65
C THR A 196 -13.08 16.73 -5.70
N GLY A 197 -13.61 16.56 -4.49
CA GLY A 197 -13.58 17.66 -3.49
C GLY A 197 -12.17 18.01 -3.02
N TYR A 198 -11.29 17.01 -2.91
CA TYR A 198 -9.90 17.22 -2.55
C TYR A 198 -9.15 18.02 -3.64
N ARG A 199 -9.34 17.68 -4.92
CA ARG A 199 -8.76 18.42 -6.05
C ARG A 199 -9.24 19.86 -6.08
N ALA A 200 -10.54 20.10 -5.94
CA ALA A 200 -11.10 21.44 -5.89
C ALA A 200 -10.48 22.29 -4.77
N LEU A 201 -10.28 21.71 -3.58
CA LEU A 201 -9.62 22.39 -2.48
C LEU A 201 -8.13 22.67 -2.75
N GLN A 202 -7.42 21.75 -3.38
CA GLN A 202 -6.03 21.98 -3.80
C GLN A 202 -5.94 23.17 -4.75
N GLN A 203 -6.79 23.20 -5.77
CA GLN A 203 -6.82 24.29 -6.74
C GLN A 203 -7.13 25.63 -6.09
N ALA A 204 -8.09 25.67 -5.17
CA ALA A 204 -8.47 26.89 -4.45
C ALA A 204 -7.35 27.44 -3.54
N LEU A 205 -6.58 26.56 -2.88
CA LEU A 205 -5.58 26.97 -1.88
C LEU A 205 -4.15 27.07 -2.44
N LEU A 206 -3.83 26.35 -3.48
CA LEU A 206 -2.48 26.30 -4.03
C LEU A 206 -2.38 26.98 -5.38
N GLY A 207 -3.41 26.88 -6.24
CA GLY A 207 -3.37 27.43 -7.59
C GLY A 207 -2.07 27.05 -8.31
N ASP A 208 -1.37 28.05 -8.84
CA ASP A 208 -0.10 27.88 -9.58
C ASP A 208 1.04 27.29 -8.75
N ARG A 209 0.88 27.16 -7.44
CA ARG A 209 1.88 26.48 -6.60
C ARG A 209 1.89 24.97 -6.76
N ASN A 210 0.86 24.37 -7.38
CA ASN A 210 0.83 22.97 -7.76
C ASN A 210 0.70 22.80 -9.29
N PRO A 211 1.69 23.23 -10.08
CA PRO A 211 1.59 23.33 -11.54
C PRO A 211 1.44 21.95 -12.22
N TYR A 212 1.81 20.88 -11.55
CA TYR A 212 1.69 19.52 -12.05
C TYR A 212 0.47 18.77 -11.51
N ASP A 213 -0.40 19.44 -10.76
CA ASP A 213 -1.60 18.87 -10.15
C ASP A 213 -1.32 17.58 -9.34
N PHE A 214 -0.22 17.55 -8.57
CA PHE A 214 0.14 16.40 -7.74
C PHE A 214 -0.95 16.12 -6.71
N VAL A 215 -1.33 14.85 -6.58
CA VAL A 215 -2.27 14.37 -5.55
C VAL A 215 -1.60 14.40 -4.18
N PHE A 216 -0.34 13.96 -4.10
CA PHE A 216 0.46 13.96 -2.87
C PHE A 216 1.74 14.76 -3.05
N PHE A 217 1.93 15.71 -2.17
CA PHE A 217 3.00 16.68 -2.27
C PHE A 217 3.50 17.15 -0.91
N GLU A 218 4.65 17.78 -0.91
CA GLU A 218 5.22 18.51 0.22
C GLU A 218 5.11 20.01 -0.01
N ILE A 219 4.53 20.70 0.96
CA ILE A 219 4.39 22.17 0.90
C ILE A 219 5.64 22.80 1.45
N LYS A 220 6.39 23.47 0.59
CA LYS A 220 7.56 24.28 0.95
C LYS A 220 7.11 25.64 1.48
N LYS A 221 7.98 26.33 2.22
CA LYS A 221 7.69 27.68 2.74
C LYS A 221 7.41 28.69 1.61
N ALA A 222 8.15 28.58 0.52
CA ALA A 222 7.98 29.41 -0.67
C ALA A 222 8.08 28.55 -1.95
N GLY A 223 7.50 29.07 -3.04
CA GLY A 223 7.52 28.43 -4.35
C GLY A 223 6.59 27.25 -4.52
N PRO A 224 6.75 26.49 -5.62
CA PRO A 224 5.93 25.34 -5.94
C PRO A 224 6.03 24.24 -4.90
N VAL A 225 4.95 23.45 -4.78
CA VAL A 225 4.98 22.21 -4.00
C VAL A 225 5.95 21.21 -4.62
N ALA A 226 6.51 20.34 -3.79
CA ALA A 226 7.34 19.24 -4.27
C ALA A 226 6.55 17.95 -4.31
N ARG A 227 6.80 17.13 -5.33
CA ARG A 227 6.29 15.77 -5.40
C ARG A 227 6.66 14.99 -4.13
N MET A 228 5.74 14.20 -3.61
CA MET A 228 6.05 13.27 -2.52
C MET A 228 6.89 12.10 -3.01
N THR A 229 7.88 11.73 -2.22
CA THR A 229 8.72 10.55 -2.49
C THR A 229 8.04 9.26 -2.01
N ASP A 230 8.49 8.09 -2.50
CA ASP A 230 8.02 6.78 -2.06
C ASP A 230 8.29 6.57 -0.56
N ASP A 231 9.44 6.99 -0.07
CA ASP A 231 9.79 6.91 1.36
C ASP A 231 8.93 7.85 2.21
N GLY A 232 8.69 9.07 1.71
CA GLY A 232 7.78 10.02 2.34
C GLY A 232 6.36 9.47 2.46
N MET A 233 5.88 8.84 1.38
CA MET A 233 4.58 8.18 1.34
C MET A 233 4.50 7.02 2.34
N SER A 234 5.50 6.14 2.35
CA SER A 234 5.58 4.99 3.27
C SER A 234 5.66 5.43 4.73
N THR A 235 6.52 6.39 5.04
CA THR A 235 6.69 6.92 6.39
C THR A 235 5.41 7.58 6.88
N ARG A 236 4.76 8.37 6.03
CA ARG A 236 3.49 9.03 6.34
C ARG A 236 2.39 8.00 6.60
N MET A 237 2.27 6.95 5.76
CA MET A 237 1.29 5.89 5.95
C MET A 237 1.49 5.15 7.28
N GLY A 238 2.72 4.85 7.65
CA GLY A 238 3.03 4.25 8.95
C GLY A 238 2.56 5.11 10.12
N ARG A 239 2.76 6.43 10.06
CA ARG A 239 2.29 7.37 11.10
C ARG A 239 0.77 7.48 11.14
N ILE A 240 0.11 7.52 9.97
CA ILE A 240 -1.35 7.56 9.87
C ILE A 240 -1.95 6.32 10.54
N THR A 241 -1.48 5.13 10.19
CA THR A 241 -2.01 3.89 10.75
C THR A 241 -1.67 3.72 12.23
N GLN A 242 -0.49 4.18 12.69
CA GLN A 242 -0.16 4.21 14.11
C GLN A 242 -1.18 5.04 14.89
N ASN A 243 -1.58 6.20 14.37
CA ASN A 243 -2.54 7.07 15.04
C ASN A 243 -3.97 6.55 14.98
N LEU A 244 -4.37 5.91 13.88
CA LEU A 244 -5.74 5.44 13.67
C LEU A 244 -6.03 4.08 14.33
N VAL A 245 -5.07 3.16 14.28
CA VAL A 245 -5.27 1.77 14.71
C VAL A 245 -4.22 1.26 15.70
N GLY A 246 -3.31 2.13 16.14
CA GLY A 246 -2.27 1.81 17.13
C GLY A 246 -1.13 0.93 16.59
N GLN A 247 -1.01 0.80 15.26
CA GLN A 247 0.01 -0.03 14.61
C GLN A 247 0.60 0.67 13.39
N THR A 248 1.91 0.57 13.21
CA THR A 248 2.62 1.10 12.05
C THR A 248 2.50 0.13 10.87
N LEU A 249 1.57 0.39 9.95
CA LEU A 249 1.31 -0.44 8.78
C LEU A 249 1.83 0.24 7.50
N GLY A 250 2.68 -0.45 6.77
CA GLY A 250 3.02 -0.06 5.39
C GLY A 250 2.07 -0.71 4.38
N ALA A 251 2.18 -0.30 3.10
CA ALA A 251 1.37 -0.81 2.00
C ALA A 251 1.39 -2.36 1.91
N GLN A 252 2.56 -2.97 2.07
CA GLN A 252 2.73 -4.42 2.05
C GLN A 252 1.89 -5.13 3.14
N MET A 253 1.86 -4.58 4.35
CA MET A 253 1.09 -5.17 5.45
C MET A 253 -0.42 -5.01 5.22
N LEU A 254 -0.85 -3.86 4.70
CA LEU A 254 -2.26 -3.63 4.32
C LEU A 254 -2.70 -4.62 3.23
N ARG A 255 -1.85 -4.88 2.24
CA ARG A 255 -2.11 -5.91 1.21
C ARG A 255 -2.28 -7.28 1.84
N THR A 256 -1.36 -7.69 2.72
CA THR A 256 -1.43 -8.99 3.40
C THR A 256 -2.71 -9.13 4.21
N ILE A 257 -3.07 -8.13 5.00
CA ILE A 257 -4.32 -8.12 5.80
C ILE A 257 -5.54 -8.23 4.89
N THR A 258 -5.58 -7.43 3.82
CA THR A 258 -6.69 -7.40 2.86
C THR A 258 -6.88 -8.74 2.17
N VAL A 259 -5.81 -9.32 1.61
CA VAL A 259 -5.87 -10.59 0.89
C VAL A 259 -6.23 -11.74 1.81
N SER A 260 -5.64 -11.79 3.01
CA SER A 260 -5.95 -12.84 3.97
C SER A 260 -7.43 -12.81 4.38
N TRP A 261 -7.93 -11.61 4.69
CA TRP A 261 -9.34 -11.41 5.03
C TRP A 261 -10.30 -11.76 3.87
N PHE A 262 -9.90 -11.45 2.64
CA PHE A 262 -10.66 -11.76 1.44
C PHE A 262 -10.72 -13.29 1.23
N ASN A 263 -9.58 -13.97 1.31
CA ASN A 263 -9.51 -15.41 1.10
C ASN A 263 -10.22 -16.24 2.18
N ASP A 264 -10.37 -15.73 3.41
CA ASP A 264 -11.15 -16.37 4.47
C ASP A 264 -12.67 -16.43 4.17
N ARG A 265 -13.13 -15.79 3.10
CA ARG A 265 -14.53 -15.73 2.67
C ARG A 265 -14.85 -16.57 1.46
N ASP A 266 -13.96 -17.49 1.14
CA ASP A 266 -14.09 -18.43 0.02
C ASP A 266 -14.52 -17.74 -1.30
N PRO A 267 -13.78 -16.72 -1.76
CA PRO A 267 -14.11 -16.01 -2.98
C PRO A 267 -14.01 -16.94 -4.20
N THR A 268 -14.86 -16.68 -5.21
CA THR A 268 -14.78 -17.35 -6.51
C THR A 268 -13.49 -16.98 -7.24
N MET A 269 -13.18 -17.69 -8.32
CA MET A 269 -11.98 -17.39 -9.13
C MET A 269 -12.06 -15.99 -9.75
N ASP A 270 -13.21 -15.60 -10.31
CA ASP A 270 -13.44 -14.28 -10.90
C ASP A 270 -13.26 -13.15 -9.87
N GLU A 271 -13.71 -13.39 -8.64
CA GLU A 271 -13.52 -12.44 -7.54
C GLU A 271 -12.03 -12.30 -7.16
N ARG A 272 -11.28 -13.41 -7.21
CA ARG A 272 -9.82 -13.40 -6.99
C ARG A 272 -9.09 -12.65 -8.10
N GLU A 273 -9.50 -12.86 -9.34
CA GLU A 273 -8.93 -12.15 -10.50
C GLU A 273 -9.21 -10.65 -10.40
N THR A 274 -10.44 -10.27 -10.09
CA THR A 274 -10.80 -8.85 -9.87
C THR A 274 -9.93 -8.21 -8.78
N LEU A 275 -9.78 -8.87 -7.63
CA LEU A 275 -8.94 -8.33 -6.55
C LEU A 275 -7.47 -8.27 -6.96
N ALA A 276 -6.96 -9.30 -7.63
CA ALA A 276 -5.58 -9.39 -8.10
C ALA A 276 -5.26 -8.27 -9.11
N GLU A 277 -6.18 -8.02 -10.05
CA GLU A 277 -6.07 -6.93 -11.01
C GLU A 277 -5.95 -5.57 -10.32
N TRP A 278 -6.84 -5.27 -9.38
CA TRP A 278 -6.81 -4.02 -8.62
C TRP A 278 -5.56 -3.87 -7.74
N MET A 279 -4.98 -4.98 -7.30
CA MET A 279 -3.75 -4.99 -6.50
C MET A 279 -2.47 -5.05 -7.34
N MET A 280 -2.56 -5.03 -8.66
CA MET A 280 -1.42 -5.11 -9.59
C MET A 280 -0.53 -6.35 -9.34
N HIS A 281 -1.16 -7.51 -9.25
CA HIS A 281 -0.46 -8.80 -9.19
C HIS A 281 -1.36 -9.91 -9.78
N ASN A 282 -0.83 -11.10 -9.98
CA ASN A 282 -1.60 -12.27 -10.39
C ASN A 282 -2.20 -13.01 -9.19
N VAL A 283 -3.16 -13.92 -9.46
CA VAL A 283 -3.82 -14.71 -8.42
C VAL A 283 -2.83 -15.64 -7.69
N GLN A 284 -1.81 -16.18 -8.38
CA GLN A 284 -0.78 -17.00 -7.73
C GLN A 284 0.00 -16.22 -6.68
N THR A 285 0.43 -15.00 -7.02
CA THR A 285 1.07 -14.09 -6.04
C THR A 285 0.13 -13.78 -4.87
N GLN A 286 -1.17 -13.61 -5.15
CA GLN A 286 -2.17 -13.41 -4.12
C GLN A 286 -2.20 -14.58 -3.14
N LEU A 287 -2.30 -15.79 -3.65
CA LEU A 287 -2.42 -17.01 -2.86
C LEU A 287 -1.11 -17.36 -2.14
N GLY A 288 0.02 -17.25 -2.83
CA GLY A 288 1.32 -17.64 -2.28
C GLY A 288 1.90 -16.63 -1.28
N THR A 289 1.91 -15.36 -1.68
CA THR A 289 2.65 -14.32 -0.92
C THR A 289 1.80 -13.66 0.16
N TYR A 290 0.55 -13.32 -0.16
CA TYR A 290 -0.28 -12.45 0.68
C TYR A 290 -1.29 -13.19 1.54
N THR A 291 -1.73 -14.39 1.16
CA THR A 291 -2.68 -15.16 1.97
C THR A 291 -1.98 -15.68 3.22
N LYS A 292 -2.45 -15.27 4.38
CA LYS A 292 -2.00 -15.77 5.68
C LYS A 292 -3.19 -16.35 6.44
N ALA A 293 -2.94 -17.37 7.24
CA ALA A 293 -3.94 -17.91 8.15
C ALA A 293 -4.36 -16.81 9.13
N THR A 294 -5.56 -16.26 8.93
CA THR A 294 -6.11 -15.30 9.87
C THR A 294 -6.76 -16.10 10.97
N GLY A 295 -6.36 -15.89 12.19
CA GLY A 295 -6.77 -16.72 13.34
C GLY A 295 -8.26 -16.66 13.70
N THR A 296 -9.19 -16.62 12.74
CA THR A 296 -10.60 -16.93 12.98
C THR A 296 -10.79 -18.36 13.50
N LYS A 297 -9.82 -19.26 13.25
CA LYS A 297 -9.71 -20.56 13.95
C LYS A 297 -8.78 -20.51 15.18
N ARG A 298 -8.07 -19.41 15.44
CA ARG A 298 -7.31 -19.23 16.67
C ARG A 298 -8.28 -18.81 17.78
N LYS A 299 -8.57 -19.75 18.68
CA LYS A 299 -9.16 -19.46 19.99
C LYS A 299 -8.54 -18.18 20.54
N ASN A 300 -9.37 -17.19 20.87
CA ASN A 300 -9.10 -15.98 21.62
C ASN A 300 -7.90 -16.10 22.58
N THR A 301 -6.69 -15.98 22.09
CA THR A 301 -5.60 -15.47 22.90
C THR A 301 -5.89 -13.98 23.02
N SER A 302 -6.73 -13.66 24.01
CA SER A 302 -7.06 -12.32 24.41
C SER A 302 -5.76 -11.52 24.47
N LEU A 303 -5.65 -10.49 23.68
CA LEU A 303 -4.80 -9.35 23.97
C LEU A 303 -5.26 -8.74 25.30
N LYS A 304 -4.97 -9.44 26.41
CA LYS A 304 -4.98 -8.86 27.75
C LYS A 304 -3.88 -7.80 27.75
N GLY A 305 -4.27 -6.55 27.52
CA GLY A 305 -3.36 -5.42 27.49
C GLY A 305 -3.70 -4.34 26.47
N ALA A 306 -4.71 -4.53 25.64
CA ALA A 306 -5.23 -3.43 24.82
C ALA A 306 -5.94 -2.43 25.73
N GLY A 307 -5.19 -1.46 26.24
CA GLY A 307 -5.76 -0.24 26.81
C GLY A 307 -6.83 0.30 25.88
N LYS A 308 -7.83 1.01 26.40
CA LYS A 308 -8.94 1.59 25.64
C LYS A 308 -8.39 2.21 24.35
N ARG A 309 -8.68 1.57 23.19
CA ARG A 309 -8.22 2.06 21.89
C ARG A 309 -8.74 3.48 21.72
N PRO A 310 -7.90 4.43 21.33
CA PRO A 310 -8.32 5.82 21.18
C PRO A 310 -9.45 5.88 20.14
N ARG A 311 -10.52 6.59 20.49
CA ARG A 311 -11.56 6.96 19.53
C ARG A 311 -10.93 7.84 18.48
N VAL A 312 -11.11 7.54 17.18
CA VAL A 312 -10.58 8.40 16.10
C VAL A 312 -11.30 9.73 16.18
N THR A 313 -10.62 10.74 16.62
CA THR A 313 -11.10 12.12 16.63
C THR A 313 -10.24 12.94 15.66
N ALA A 314 -10.73 14.11 15.25
CA ALA A 314 -9.91 15.08 14.50
C ALA A 314 -8.56 15.36 15.19
N LYS A 315 -8.48 15.13 16.49
CA LYS A 315 -7.24 15.19 17.30
C LYS A 315 -6.24 14.10 16.93
N ASN A 316 -6.71 12.88 16.55
CA ASN A 316 -5.86 11.72 16.24
C ASN A 316 -5.36 11.74 14.79
N LEU A 317 -5.96 12.57 13.94
CA LEU A 317 -5.41 12.97 12.65
C LEU A 317 -4.32 14.06 12.81
N ARG A 318 -3.99 14.46 14.05
CA ARG A 318 -2.83 15.28 14.33
C ARG A 318 -1.56 14.54 13.94
N ILE A 319 -0.99 15.00 12.87
CA ILE A 319 0.37 14.65 12.51
C ILE A 319 1.11 15.94 12.22
#